data_aad417acf00669fd24ca9a27d9361156
#
_entry.id   aad417acf00669fd24ca9a27d9361156
#
_cell.length_a   1.000
_cell.length_b   1.000
_cell.length_c   1.000
_cell.angle_alpha   90.00
_cell.angle_beta   90.00
_cell.angle_gamma   90.00
#
_symmetry.space_group_name_H-M   'P 1'
#
loop_
_entity.id
_entity.type
_entity.pdbx_description
1 polymer ?
#
loop_
_entity_poly.entity_id
_entity_poly.type
_entity_poly.pdbx_seq_one_letter_code
_entity_poly.pdbx_strand_id
1 'polypeptide(L)'
;MKKQLCLAMAGAMALSLAACGGSSASSAATSTAEAASSTAESTAESTAAEGDVLDQAAAAAFAQDVTLTMWGAEEDQDLLREISDKFIEKYGNYGGKITINLGTQSESTAKDTVLTDPTAAADVYAFADDQLNELVKAGALQEVQLNADDVKSRNTPASVDAATVDGKIYAYPLTADNGYFMFYDKSFFTEDDVKSLDTMLDKAAAAGKKVSMDVANGWYLYSFYAGAGLNLGLADDGVNTVCNWSEAPGADVTQAVIDICKNPGFIALKDEEFTGKLKDGTLVAGVNGTWRANDAAEVWGDNYAACKLPTYTLNGEQVQMASFSGFKLIGVNPHSANVGAAMLL
;
A
#
# COMPACT_ATOMS: atom_id res chain seq x y z
N MET A 1 -41.68 -19.73 -11.06
CA MET A 1 -41.53 -18.81 -12.21
C MET A 1 -40.46 -17.78 -11.83
N LYS A 2 -39.18 -18.17 -11.71
CA LYS A 2 -38.03 -17.26 -11.44
C LYS A 2 -36.74 -17.87 -12.01
N LYS A 3 -36.72 -18.22 -13.29
CA LYS A 3 -35.53 -18.78 -13.97
C LYS A 3 -35.38 -18.34 -15.45
N GLN A 4 -35.90 -17.21 -15.84
CA GLN A 4 -35.81 -16.77 -17.26
C GLN A 4 -35.39 -15.32 -17.47
N LEU A 5 -34.72 -14.68 -16.52
CA LEU A 5 -34.25 -13.27 -16.70
C LEU A 5 -32.74 -13.11 -16.81
N CYS A 6 -31.95 -14.18 -16.75
CA CYS A 6 -30.48 -14.09 -16.84
C CYS A 6 -29.89 -14.42 -18.23
N LEU A 7 -30.70 -14.51 -19.29
CA LEU A 7 -30.21 -14.90 -20.62
C LEU A 7 -30.26 -13.80 -21.69
N ALA A 8 -30.58 -12.56 -21.32
CA ALA A 8 -30.76 -11.46 -22.28
C ALA A 8 -29.58 -10.45 -22.36
N MET A 9 -28.52 -10.57 -21.55
CA MET A 9 -27.36 -9.67 -21.60
C MET A 9 -26.10 -10.26 -22.26
N ALA A 10 -26.11 -11.49 -22.67
CA ALA A 10 -24.93 -12.13 -23.32
C ALA A 10 -24.94 -12.05 -24.86
N GLY A 11 -25.83 -11.29 -25.49
CA GLY A 11 -26.06 -11.32 -26.94
C GLY A 11 -25.59 -10.11 -27.75
N ALA A 12 -24.98 -9.09 -27.14
CA ALA A 12 -24.67 -7.82 -27.84
C ALA A 12 -23.19 -7.56 -28.16
N MET A 13 -22.26 -8.47 -27.87
CA MET A 13 -20.82 -8.24 -28.12
C MET A 13 -20.17 -9.17 -29.17
N ALA A 14 -20.91 -9.74 -30.06
CA ALA A 14 -20.36 -10.66 -31.06
C ALA A 14 -20.70 -10.26 -32.50
N LEU A 15 -20.49 -9.00 -32.91
CA LEU A 15 -20.62 -8.60 -34.32
C LEU A 15 -19.74 -7.37 -34.64
N SER A 16 -18.40 -7.54 -34.73
CA SER A 16 -17.54 -6.69 -35.57
C SER A 16 -16.11 -7.25 -35.72
N LEU A 17 -15.99 -8.42 -36.34
CA LEU A 17 -14.70 -8.94 -36.82
C LEU A 17 -14.93 -9.67 -38.15
N ALA A 18 -15.06 -8.91 -39.24
CA ALA A 18 -14.86 -9.45 -40.60
C ALA A 18 -14.63 -8.32 -41.63
N ALA A 19 -13.53 -8.42 -42.32
CA ALA A 19 -13.02 -7.71 -43.50
C ALA A 19 -11.84 -6.77 -43.18
N CYS A 20 -10.65 -6.92 -43.78
CA CYS A 20 -10.23 -7.41 -45.09
C CYS A 20 -8.77 -7.88 -45.04
N GLY A 21 -8.49 -8.99 -45.66
CA GLY A 21 -7.17 -9.37 -46.12
C GLY A 21 -6.88 -8.82 -47.51
N GLY A 22 -5.62 -8.62 -47.84
CA GLY A 22 -5.23 -8.29 -49.23
C GLY A 22 -3.81 -7.72 -49.36
N SER A 23 -2.98 -8.51 -49.92
CA SER A 23 -1.56 -8.55 -50.26
C SER A 23 -0.88 -7.31 -50.90
N SER A 24 0.41 -7.20 -50.57
CA SER A 24 1.58 -7.10 -51.48
C SER A 24 2.10 -5.75 -51.98
N ALA A 25 3.38 -5.56 -51.67
CA ALA A 25 4.49 -5.09 -52.52
C ALA A 25 4.90 -3.61 -52.54
N SER A 26 6.09 -3.42 -51.93
CA SER A 26 7.26 -2.70 -52.43
C SER A 26 7.14 -1.33 -53.08
N SER A 27 7.72 -0.32 -52.48
CA SER A 27 8.97 0.34 -52.96
C SER A 27 9.24 1.64 -52.17
N ALA A 28 10.52 1.89 -52.00
CA ALA A 28 11.09 3.05 -51.28
C ALA A 28 10.90 4.37 -52.04
N ALA A 29 10.73 5.46 -51.28
CA ALA A 29 11.40 6.74 -51.51
C ALA A 29 11.06 7.77 -50.45
N THR A 30 12.12 8.33 -49.89
CA THR A 30 12.37 9.55 -49.15
C THR A 30 11.34 10.67 -49.29
N SER A 31 10.91 11.26 -48.14
CA SER A 31 11.10 12.69 -47.85
C SER A 31 10.55 13.10 -46.49
N THR A 32 11.30 13.95 -45.84
CA THR A 32 11.17 14.65 -44.58
C THR A 32 9.91 15.52 -44.44
N ALA A 33 9.53 15.67 -43.15
CA ALA A 33 8.70 16.72 -42.53
C ALA A 33 7.19 16.49 -42.55
N GLU A 34 6.71 16.19 -41.36
CA GLU A 34 5.59 16.75 -40.63
C GLU A 34 5.12 15.74 -39.56
N ALA A 35 5.72 15.88 -38.40
CA ALA A 35 5.30 15.13 -37.22
C ALA A 35 5.06 16.14 -36.07
N ALA A 36 3.94 16.83 -36.08
CA ALA A 36 3.53 17.69 -34.96
C ALA A 36 2.03 17.95 -34.89
N SER A 37 1.16 17.04 -35.36
CA SER A 37 -0.30 17.28 -35.30
C SER A 37 -1.18 16.07 -34.92
N SER A 38 -0.63 14.91 -34.63
CA SER A 38 -1.47 13.73 -34.39
C SER A 38 -1.52 13.27 -32.92
N THR A 39 -0.71 13.86 -32.03
CA THR A 39 -0.66 13.46 -30.60
C THR A 39 -1.64 14.19 -29.69
N ALA A 40 -2.14 15.36 -30.11
CA ALA A 40 -3.10 16.11 -29.30
C ALA A 40 -4.56 15.67 -29.49
N GLU A 41 -4.91 15.16 -30.67
CA GLU A 41 -6.26 14.69 -30.95
C GLU A 41 -6.54 13.30 -30.35
N SER A 42 -5.53 12.41 -30.32
CA SER A 42 -5.67 11.07 -29.73
C SER A 42 -5.81 11.08 -28.20
N THR A 43 -5.17 12.03 -27.51
CA THR A 43 -5.31 12.17 -26.05
C THR A 43 -6.63 12.81 -25.64
N ALA A 44 -7.19 13.73 -26.44
CA ALA A 44 -8.48 14.35 -26.16
C ALA A 44 -9.66 13.40 -26.42
N GLU A 45 -9.55 12.52 -27.41
CA GLU A 45 -10.57 11.54 -27.74
C GLU A 45 -10.62 10.38 -26.73
N SER A 46 -9.47 9.96 -26.21
CA SER A 46 -9.37 8.95 -25.13
C SER A 46 -9.96 9.46 -23.81
N THR A 47 -9.63 10.70 -23.40
CA THR A 47 -10.17 11.27 -22.16
C THR A 47 -11.67 11.58 -22.24
N ALA A 48 -12.21 11.96 -23.39
CA ALA A 48 -13.64 12.16 -23.57
C ALA A 48 -14.43 10.84 -23.57
N ALA A 49 -13.87 9.76 -24.14
CA ALA A 49 -14.48 8.43 -24.13
C ALA A 49 -14.47 7.81 -22.72
N GLU A 50 -13.43 8.05 -21.94
CA GLU A 50 -13.30 7.54 -20.57
C GLU A 50 -14.25 8.27 -19.60
N GLY A 51 -14.41 9.60 -19.72
CA GLY A 51 -15.40 10.36 -18.97
C GLY A 51 -16.84 9.90 -19.23
N ASP A 52 -17.17 9.57 -20.46
CA ASP A 52 -18.49 9.05 -20.83
C ASP A 52 -18.76 7.65 -20.24
N VAL A 53 -17.77 6.78 -20.19
CA VAL A 53 -17.89 5.44 -19.57
C VAL A 53 -18.07 5.53 -18.05
N LEU A 54 -17.34 6.40 -17.36
CA LEU A 54 -17.47 6.60 -15.92
C LEU A 54 -18.83 7.21 -15.56
N ASP A 55 -19.33 8.19 -16.35
CA ASP A 55 -20.64 8.79 -16.15
C ASP A 55 -21.78 7.78 -16.37
N GLN A 56 -21.69 6.93 -17.38
CA GLN A 56 -22.65 5.85 -17.61
C GLN A 56 -22.62 4.82 -16.48
N ALA A 57 -21.44 4.44 -16.00
CA ALA A 57 -21.27 3.54 -14.86
C ALA A 57 -21.88 4.15 -13.59
N ALA A 58 -21.64 5.43 -13.32
CA ALA A 58 -22.21 6.16 -12.19
C ALA A 58 -23.75 6.25 -12.28
N ALA A 59 -24.28 6.57 -13.45
CA ALA A 59 -25.73 6.62 -13.67
C ALA A 59 -26.41 5.27 -13.43
N ALA A 60 -25.75 4.17 -13.80
CA ALA A 60 -26.25 2.82 -13.54
C ALA A 60 -26.11 2.41 -12.07
N ALA A 61 -24.96 2.72 -11.43
CA ALA A 61 -24.67 2.34 -10.06
C ALA A 61 -25.54 3.10 -9.04
N PHE A 62 -25.80 4.39 -9.27
CA PHE A 62 -26.44 5.29 -8.31
C PHE A 62 -27.88 5.70 -8.69
N ALA A 63 -28.53 4.99 -9.60
CA ALA A 63 -29.94 5.17 -9.90
C ALA A 63 -30.86 4.83 -8.72
N GLN A 64 -30.38 4.07 -7.74
CA GLN A 64 -31.07 3.65 -6.52
C GLN A 64 -30.15 3.80 -5.31
N ASP A 65 -30.75 3.69 -4.12
CA ASP A 65 -29.98 3.78 -2.87
C ASP A 65 -28.89 2.71 -2.80
N VAL A 66 -27.66 3.13 -2.47
CA VAL A 66 -26.49 2.28 -2.34
C VAL A 66 -25.87 2.46 -0.97
N THR A 67 -25.57 1.35 -0.33
CA THR A 67 -24.75 1.32 0.89
C THR A 67 -23.49 0.54 0.61
N LEU A 68 -22.34 1.16 0.87
CA LEU A 68 -21.02 0.53 0.81
C LEU A 68 -20.38 0.50 2.19
N THR A 69 -19.57 -0.52 2.42
CA THR A 69 -18.66 -0.61 3.57
C THR A 69 -17.24 -0.48 3.08
N MET A 70 -16.41 0.33 3.78
CA MET A 70 -15.01 0.53 3.46
C MET A 70 -14.15 0.30 4.71
N TRP A 71 -13.13 -0.56 4.59
CA TRP A 71 -12.17 -0.81 5.66
C TRP A 71 -10.82 -0.17 5.36
N GLY A 72 -10.24 0.45 6.38
CA GLY A 72 -8.87 0.96 6.39
C GLY A 72 -8.34 1.05 7.82
N ALA A 73 -7.05 1.39 7.96
CA ALA A 73 -6.41 1.52 9.26
C ALA A 73 -7.04 2.63 10.12
N GLU A 74 -6.78 2.58 11.43
CA GLU A 74 -7.29 3.57 12.38
C GLU A 74 -6.79 4.98 12.05
N GLU A 75 -5.52 5.11 11.70
CA GLU A 75 -4.88 6.38 11.33
C GLU A 75 -5.41 6.98 10.04
N ASP A 76 -6.00 6.18 9.14
CA ASP A 76 -6.53 6.62 7.86
C ASP A 76 -8.02 6.99 7.90
N GLN A 77 -8.72 6.80 9.04
CA GLN A 77 -10.17 6.98 9.14
C GLN A 77 -10.63 8.39 8.78
N ASP A 78 -9.88 9.43 9.14
CA ASP A 78 -10.22 10.81 8.80
C ASP A 78 -10.08 11.08 7.29
N LEU A 79 -9.01 10.56 6.67
CA LEU A 79 -8.81 10.63 5.22
C LEU A 79 -9.91 9.88 4.47
N LEU A 80 -10.24 8.65 4.89
CA LEU A 80 -11.29 7.85 4.27
C LEU A 80 -12.67 8.51 4.39
N ARG A 81 -12.92 9.22 5.49
CA ARG A 81 -14.14 10.02 5.65
C ARG A 81 -14.18 11.18 4.67
N GLU A 82 -13.08 11.93 4.53
CA GLU A 82 -13.00 13.02 3.56
C GLU A 82 -13.20 12.53 2.11
N ILE A 83 -12.59 11.40 1.76
CA ILE A 83 -12.77 10.75 0.44
C ILE A 83 -14.24 10.36 0.25
N SER A 84 -14.86 9.74 1.26
CA SER A 84 -16.26 9.33 1.23
C SER A 84 -17.21 10.51 1.04
N ASP A 85 -16.97 11.61 1.74
CA ASP A 85 -17.79 12.82 1.63
C ASP A 85 -17.69 13.45 0.23
N LYS A 86 -16.47 13.55 -0.32
CA LYS A 86 -16.24 14.02 -1.70
C LYS A 86 -16.87 13.11 -2.75
N PHE A 87 -16.83 11.80 -2.51
CA PHE A 87 -17.48 10.82 -3.37
C PHE A 87 -19.01 11.00 -3.38
N ILE A 88 -19.61 11.15 -2.20
CA ILE A 88 -21.06 11.40 -2.06
C ILE A 88 -21.44 12.72 -2.72
N GLU A 89 -20.64 13.77 -2.56
CA GLU A 89 -20.86 15.06 -3.22
C GLU A 89 -20.84 14.93 -4.75
N LYS A 90 -19.84 14.22 -5.28
CA LYS A 90 -19.64 14.00 -6.71
C LYS A 90 -20.80 13.22 -7.36
N TYR A 91 -21.24 12.15 -6.70
CA TYR A 91 -22.19 11.19 -7.28
C TYR A 91 -23.62 11.28 -6.71
N GLY A 92 -23.88 12.14 -5.75
CA GLY A 92 -25.20 12.27 -5.10
C GLY A 92 -26.33 12.78 -5.99
N ASN A 93 -26.04 13.23 -7.21
CA ASN A 93 -27.02 13.78 -8.15
C ASN A 93 -27.64 12.74 -9.10
N TYR A 94 -27.24 11.47 -9.01
CA TYR A 94 -27.74 10.40 -9.90
C TYR A 94 -29.07 9.78 -9.46
N GLY A 95 -29.65 10.21 -8.34
CA GLY A 95 -31.02 9.88 -7.91
C GLY A 95 -31.10 9.00 -6.65
N GLY A 96 -30.20 8.07 -6.44
CA GLY A 96 -30.14 7.24 -5.23
C GLY A 96 -29.34 7.90 -4.11
N LYS A 97 -29.66 7.53 -2.86
CA LYS A 97 -28.88 7.92 -1.69
C LYS A 97 -27.64 7.04 -1.58
N ILE A 98 -26.47 7.67 -1.48
CA ILE A 98 -25.20 6.98 -1.24
C ILE A 98 -24.89 7.02 0.25
N THR A 99 -24.59 5.87 0.84
CA THR A 99 -24.14 5.73 2.24
C THR A 99 -22.85 4.94 2.25
N ILE A 100 -21.79 5.46 2.91
CA ILE A 100 -20.52 4.77 3.08
C ILE A 100 -20.28 4.59 4.57
N ASN A 101 -20.16 3.33 5.00
CA ASN A 101 -19.86 2.94 6.37
C ASN A 101 -18.37 2.59 6.48
N LEU A 102 -17.64 3.39 7.24
CA LEU A 102 -16.23 3.14 7.51
C LEU A 102 -16.07 2.11 8.64
N GLY A 103 -15.10 1.22 8.50
CA GLY A 103 -14.70 0.26 9.51
C GLY A 103 -13.18 0.23 9.67
N THR A 104 -12.71 0.02 10.89
CA THR A 104 -11.28 -0.06 11.17
C THR A 104 -10.78 -1.48 10.94
N GLN A 105 -9.82 -1.62 10.04
CA GLN A 105 -9.10 -2.85 9.77
C GLN A 105 -7.68 -2.50 9.32
N SER A 106 -6.68 -2.99 10.08
CA SER A 106 -5.28 -2.78 9.71
C SER A 106 -4.93 -3.49 8.40
N GLU A 107 -4.17 -2.84 7.52
CA GLU A 107 -3.70 -3.42 6.27
C GLU A 107 -2.86 -4.69 6.49
N SER A 108 -2.10 -4.76 7.58
CA SER A 108 -1.26 -5.92 7.89
C SER A 108 -2.06 -7.21 8.15
N THR A 109 -3.33 -7.09 8.57
CA THR A 109 -4.21 -8.22 8.91
C THR A 109 -5.44 -8.33 8.01
N ALA A 110 -5.59 -7.41 7.04
CA ALA A 110 -6.75 -7.34 6.17
C ALA A 110 -6.98 -8.65 5.40
N LYS A 111 -5.92 -9.22 4.81
CA LYS A 111 -5.99 -10.50 4.11
C LYS A 111 -6.59 -11.61 4.98
N ASP A 112 -6.07 -11.80 6.17
CA ASP A 112 -6.52 -12.89 7.05
C ASP A 112 -7.99 -12.72 7.47
N THR A 113 -8.41 -11.47 7.71
CA THR A 113 -9.80 -11.14 7.99
C THR A 113 -10.71 -11.43 6.79
N VAL A 114 -10.32 -10.96 5.60
CA VAL A 114 -11.07 -11.17 4.35
C VAL A 114 -11.16 -12.67 4.03
N LEU A 115 -10.06 -13.42 4.12
CA LEU A 115 -10.04 -14.85 3.79
C LEU A 115 -10.77 -15.72 4.80
N THR A 116 -11.07 -15.22 6.00
CA THR A 116 -11.92 -15.93 6.97
C THR A 116 -13.36 -16.04 6.46
N ASP A 117 -13.93 -14.97 5.91
CA ASP A 117 -15.22 -14.94 5.23
C ASP A 117 -15.27 -13.82 4.18
N PRO A 118 -14.89 -14.11 2.92
CA PRO A 118 -14.88 -13.11 1.86
C PRO A 118 -16.25 -12.48 1.57
N THR A 119 -17.34 -13.20 1.90
CA THR A 119 -18.70 -12.71 1.65
C THR A 119 -19.19 -11.74 2.72
N ALA A 120 -18.59 -11.77 3.91
CA ALA A 120 -18.85 -10.84 5.01
C ALA A 120 -17.85 -9.69 5.10
N ALA A 121 -16.78 -9.72 4.29
CA ALA A 121 -15.80 -8.64 4.22
C ALA A 121 -16.41 -7.36 3.63
N ALA A 122 -15.77 -6.21 3.88
CA ALA A 122 -16.19 -4.93 3.34
C ALA A 122 -16.25 -4.94 1.79
N ASP A 123 -17.07 -4.05 1.22
CA ASP A 123 -17.17 -3.87 -0.24
C ASP A 123 -15.85 -3.35 -0.82
N VAL A 124 -15.14 -2.51 -0.03
CA VAL A 124 -13.83 -1.94 -0.36
C VAL A 124 -12.93 -2.08 0.87
N TYR A 125 -11.67 -2.50 0.70
CA TYR A 125 -10.75 -2.65 1.81
C TYR A 125 -9.30 -2.37 1.43
N ALA A 126 -8.58 -1.72 2.37
CA ALA A 126 -7.15 -1.47 2.25
C ALA A 126 -6.34 -2.69 2.74
N PHE A 127 -5.19 -2.94 2.10
CA PHE A 127 -4.27 -4.03 2.44
C PHE A 127 -2.83 -3.70 1.99
N ALA A 128 -1.84 -4.37 2.55
CA ALA A 128 -0.45 -4.24 2.13
C ALA A 128 -0.19 -5.05 0.84
N ASP A 129 0.67 -4.54 -0.04
CA ASP A 129 0.91 -5.08 -1.39
C ASP A 129 1.43 -6.52 -1.42
N ASP A 130 2.14 -6.96 -0.39
CA ASP A 130 2.58 -8.35 -0.21
C ASP A 130 1.43 -9.37 -0.11
N GLN A 131 0.21 -8.91 0.19
CA GLN A 131 -0.99 -9.73 0.33
C GLN A 131 -1.74 -9.92 -1.00
N LEU A 132 -1.40 -9.14 -2.05
CA LEU A 132 -2.14 -9.09 -3.31
C LEU A 132 -2.33 -10.46 -3.95
N ASN A 133 -1.23 -11.22 -4.10
CA ASN A 133 -1.26 -12.49 -4.81
C ASN A 133 -2.15 -13.54 -4.15
N GLU A 134 -2.14 -13.61 -2.81
CA GLU A 134 -3.02 -14.52 -2.07
C GLU A 134 -4.48 -14.14 -2.19
N LEU A 135 -4.80 -12.84 -2.09
CA LEU A 135 -6.15 -12.31 -2.24
C LEU A 135 -6.71 -12.57 -3.65
N VAL A 136 -5.89 -12.33 -4.70
CA VAL A 136 -6.27 -12.62 -6.09
C VAL A 136 -6.49 -14.13 -6.30
N LYS A 137 -5.59 -14.97 -5.80
CA LYS A 137 -5.68 -16.44 -5.92
C LYS A 137 -6.92 -16.99 -5.21
N ALA A 138 -7.31 -16.37 -4.10
CA ALA A 138 -8.52 -16.72 -3.37
C ALA A 138 -9.81 -16.18 -4.01
N GLY A 139 -9.73 -15.36 -5.06
CA GLY A 139 -10.88 -14.72 -5.69
C GLY A 139 -11.53 -13.65 -4.80
N ALA A 140 -10.76 -13.02 -3.92
CA ALA A 140 -11.21 -12.01 -2.98
C ALA A 140 -11.11 -10.57 -3.52
N LEU A 141 -10.51 -10.38 -4.70
CA LEU A 141 -10.36 -9.09 -5.35
C LEU A 141 -11.01 -9.06 -6.73
N GLN A 142 -11.73 -7.98 -7.00
CA GLN A 142 -12.29 -7.67 -8.31
C GLN A 142 -11.19 -7.08 -9.21
N GLU A 143 -11.09 -7.56 -10.46
CA GLU A 143 -10.23 -6.94 -11.48
C GLU A 143 -10.69 -5.50 -11.74
N VAL A 144 -9.75 -4.54 -11.77
CA VAL A 144 -10.01 -3.15 -12.12
C VAL A 144 -10.21 -3.04 -13.64
N GLN A 145 -11.45 -2.97 -14.08
CA GLN A 145 -11.82 -2.93 -15.50
C GLN A 145 -12.31 -1.56 -15.94
N LEU A 146 -12.90 -0.81 -15.02
CA LEU A 146 -13.64 0.42 -15.38
C LEU A 146 -12.72 1.57 -15.79
N ASN A 147 -11.56 1.71 -15.14
CA ASN A 147 -10.64 2.85 -15.33
C ASN A 147 -9.16 2.42 -15.24
N ALA A 148 -8.83 1.23 -15.73
CA ALA A 148 -7.48 0.67 -15.62
C ALA A 148 -6.39 1.56 -16.25
N ASP A 149 -6.66 2.21 -17.36
CA ASP A 149 -5.70 3.09 -18.04
C ASP A 149 -5.51 4.41 -17.29
N ASP A 150 -6.55 4.95 -16.66
CA ASP A 150 -6.46 6.10 -15.77
C ASP A 150 -5.63 5.77 -14.53
N VAL A 151 -5.85 4.61 -13.90
CA VAL A 151 -5.02 4.12 -12.79
C VAL A 151 -3.54 4.05 -13.18
N LYS A 152 -3.21 3.48 -14.34
CA LYS A 152 -1.83 3.43 -14.84
C LYS A 152 -1.21 4.80 -15.07
N SER A 153 -1.99 5.74 -15.61
CA SER A 153 -1.48 7.06 -15.98
C SER A 153 -1.24 7.99 -14.79
N ARG A 154 -2.00 7.82 -13.71
CA ARG A 154 -1.96 8.70 -12.52
C ARG A 154 -1.02 8.20 -11.42
N ASN A 155 -0.59 6.95 -11.50
CA ASN A 155 0.21 6.34 -10.46
C ASN A 155 1.65 6.08 -10.91
N THR A 156 2.56 5.89 -9.97
CA THR A 156 3.93 5.51 -10.31
C THR A 156 3.97 4.10 -10.91
N PRO A 157 4.87 3.81 -11.86
CA PRO A 157 4.98 2.45 -12.42
C PRO A 157 5.11 1.37 -11.34
N ALA A 158 5.92 1.61 -10.30
CA ALA A 158 6.13 0.65 -9.22
C ALA A 158 4.86 0.36 -8.41
N SER A 159 4.01 1.36 -8.15
CA SER A 159 2.75 1.14 -7.44
C SER A 159 1.69 0.44 -8.30
N VAL A 160 1.72 0.67 -9.60
CA VAL A 160 0.88 -0.07 -10.55
C VAL A 160 1.33 -1.53 -10.65
N ASP A 161 2.64 -1.77 -10.73
CA ASP A 161 3.20 -3.13 -10.73
C ASP A 161 2.81 -3.87 -9.44
N ALA A 162 2.90 -3.20 -8.27
CA ALA A 162 2.47 -3.75 -6.98
C ALA A 162 0.97 -4.09 -6.91
N ALA A 163 0.13 -3.47 -7.74
CA ALA A 163 -1.31 -3.74 -7.84
C ALA A 163 -1.68 -4.74 -8.95
N THR A 164 -0.68 -5.31 -9.65
CA THR A 164 -0.86 -6.09 -10.88
C THR A 164 -0.48 -7.57 -10.67
N VAL A 165 -1.35 -8.48 -11.10
CA VAL A 165 -1.10 -9.93 -11.17
C VAL A 165 -1.42 -10.41 -12.57
N ASP A 166 -0.50 -11.13 -13.20
CA ASP A 166 -0.65 -11.69 -14.58
C ASP A 166 -1.10 -10.62 -15.61
N GLY A 167 -0.57 -9.39 -15.47
CA GLY A 167 -0.84 -8.27 -16.39
C GLY A 167 -2.18 -7.56 -16.16
N LYS A 168 -2.94 -7.92 -15.14
CA LYS A 168 -4.22 -7.35 -14.77
C LYS A 168 -4.12 -6.62 -13.43
N ILE A 169 -4.74 -5.44 -13.35
CA ILE A 169 -4.79 -4.65 -12.11
C ILE A 169 -5.95 -5.17 -11.24
N TYR A 170 -5.68 -5.46 -9.97
CA TYR A 170 -6.66 -5.97 -8.99
C TYR A 170 -6.89 -5.04 -7.80
N ALA A 171 -6.15 -3.93 -7.74
CA ALA A 171 -6.32 -2.95 -6.68
C ALA A 171 -5.93 -1.55 -7.17
N TYR A 172 -6.34 -0.54 -6.43
CA TYR A 172 -5.95 0.85 -6.64
C TYR A 172 -4.79 1.17 -5.70
N PRO A 173 -3.69 1.79 -6.18
CA PRO A 173 -2.65 2.30 -5.30
C PRO A 173 -3.20 3.36 -4.33
N LEU A 174 -3.02 3.16 -3.02
CA LEU A 174 -3.46 4.08 -1.99
C LEU A 174 -2.31 4.98 -1.53
N THR A 175 -1.21 4.37 -1.07
CA THR A 175 0.01 5.10 -0.69
C THR A 175 1.26 4.39 -1.22
N ALA A 176 2.36 5.15 -1.39
CA ALA A 176 3.67 4.65 -1.82
C ALA A 176 4.72 4.76 -0.69
N ASP A 177 4.28 4.88 0.55
CA ASP A 177 5.10 5.20 1.72
C ASP A 177 5.04 4.13 2.82
N ASN A 178 4.65 2.90 2.48
CA ASN A 178 4.60 1.79 3.43
C ASN A 178 6.03 1.35 3.81
N GLY A 179 6.67 2.14 4.65
CA GLY A 179 8.03 1.96 5.12
C GLY A 179 8.24 2.51 6.53
N TYR A 180 9.40 2.26 7.12
CA TYR A 180 9.75 2.71 8.46
C TYR A 180 11.13 3.37 8.50
N PHE A 181 11.27 4.31 9.44
CA PHE A 181 12.43 5.15 9.63
C PHE A 181 12.82 5.23 11.10
N MET A 182 13.96 5.85 11.39
CA MET A 182 14.32 6.30 12.73
C MET A 182 13.80 7.72 12.92
N PHE A 183 12.85 7.91 13.83
CA PHE A 183 12.42 9.22 14.35
C PHE A 183 13.24 9.57 15.58
N TYR A 184 13.64 10.84 15.74
CA TYR A 184 14.43 11.25 16.90
C TYR A 184 14.24 12.72 17.27
N ASP A 185 14.51 13.03 18.53
CA ASP A 185 14.56 14.38 19.08
C ASP A 185 15.95 15.00 18.86
N LYS A 186 16.05 16.05 18.01
CA LYS A 186 17.28 16.80 17.73
C LYS A 186 17.86 17.51 18.94
N SER A 187 17.06 17.77 19.98
CA SER A 187 17.55 18.36 21.23
C SER A 187 18.37 17.36 22.05
N PHE A 188 18.14 16.06 21.79
CA PHE A 188 18.80 14.97 22.50
C PHE A 188 19.94 14.32 21.68
N PHE A 189 19.73 14.09 20.37
CA PHE A 189 20.70 13.48 19.48
C PHE A 189 21.18 14.44 18.40
N THR A 190 22.49 14.39 18.12
CA THR A 190 23.06 15.03 16.92
C THR A 190 22.90 14.15 15.69
N GLU A 191 23.12 14.70 14.51
CA GLU A 191 23.12 13.95 13.23
C GLU A 191 24.22 12.85 13.19
N ASP A 192 25.30 13.00 13.95
CA ASP A 192 26.33 11.96 14.06
C ASP A 192 25.93 10.84 14.99
N ASP A 193 25.23 11.14 16.08
CA ASP A 193 24.77 10.13 17.03
C ASP A 193 23.81 9.12 16.38
N VAL A 194 22.90 9.61 15.53
CA VAL A 194 21.85 8.79 14.91
C VAL A 194 22.36 7.90 13.76
N LYS A 195 23.65 7.94 13.46
CA LYS A 195 24.28 7.03 12.50
C LYS A 195 24.52 5.64 13.08
N SER A 196 24.63 5.50 14.41
CA SER A 196 24.89 4.24 15.11
C SER A 196 23.86 4.00 16.21
N LEU A 197 23.17 2.87 16.14
CA LEU A 197 22.23 2.44 17.18
C LEU A 197 22.93 2.26 18.53
N ASP A 198 24.15 1.71 18.53
CA ASP A 198 24.94 1.54 19.77
C ASP A 198 25.15 2.88 20.47
N THR A 199 25.55 3.91 19.73
CA THR A 199 25.73 5.27 20.26
C THR A 199 24.42 5.85 20.81
N MET A 200 23.31 5.66 20.08
CA MET A 200 22.00 6.11 20.53
C MET A 200 21.57 5.43 21.83
N LEU A 201 21.75 4.12 21.92
CA LEU A 201 21.37 3.34 23.09
C LEU A 201 22.18 3.73 24.33
N ASP A 202 23.51 3.91 24.18
CA ASP A 202 24.38 4.30 25.30
C ASP A 202 24.03 5.71 25.83
N LYS A 203 23.75 6.66 24.93
CA LYS A 203 23.30 8.02 25.31
C LYS A 203 21.93 7.99 25.98
N ALA A 204 20.98 7.24 25.45
CA ALA A 204 19.65 7.08 26.03
C ALA A 204 19.74 6.43 27.42
N ALA A 205 20.51 5.35 27.58
CA ALA A 205 20.73 4.69 28.85
C ALA A 205 21.31 5.64 29.92
N ALA A 206 22.33 6.41 29.56
CA ALA A 206 22.98 7.36 30.48
C ALA A 206 22.01 8.45 30.96
N ALA A 207 21.01 8.79 30.19
CA ALA A 207 19.99 9.79 30.53
C ALA A 207 18.70 9.18 31.11
N GLY A 208 18.63 7.85 31.29
CA GLY A 208 17.40 7.17 31.72
C GLY A 208 16.26 7.25 30.68
N LYS A 209 16.61 7.46 29.41
CA LYS A 209 15.69 7.52 28.27
C LYS A 209 15.77 6.25 27.44
N LYS A 210 14.92 6.15 26.42
CA LYS A 210 14.81 4.96 25.58
C LYS A 210 14.82 5.28 24.08
N VAL A 211 15.36 4.33 23.31
CA VAL A 211 15.16 4.17 21.89
C VAL A 211 14.28 2.94 21.68
N SER A 212 13.26 3.02 20.84
CA SER A 212 12.31 1.92 20.64
C SER A 212 12.35 1.31 19.26
N MET A 213 11.95 0.03 19.20
CA MET A 213 11.64 -0.68 17.96
C MET A 213 10.78 -1.91 18.30
N ASP A 214 9.85 -2.30 17.44
CA ASP A 214 9.09 -3.55 17.59
C ASP A 214 9.89 -4.75 17.03
N VAL A 215 10.84 -5.24 17.80
CA VAL A 215 11.66 -6.40 17.43
C VAL A 215 10.93 -7.74 17.54
N ALA A 216 9.70 -7.75 18.03
CA ALA A 216 8.84 -8.94 18.03
C ALA A 216 8.08 -9.10 16.71
N ASN A 217 8.04 -8.06 15.88
CA ASN A 217 7.42 -8.06 14.56
C ASN A 217 8.48 -8.31 13.48
N GLY A 218 8.26 -9.35 12.65
CA GLY A 218 9.20 -9.78 11.59
C GLY A 218 9.46 -8.69 10.55
N TRP A 219 8.50 -7.80 10.29
CA TRP A 219 8.64 -6.69 9.35
C TRP A 219 9.73 -5.70 9.79
N TYR A 220 9.76 -5.32 11.06
CA TYR A 220 10.83 -4.47 11.62
C TYR A 220 12.12 -5.26 11.84
N LEU A 221 12.02 -6.50 12.35
CA LEU A 221 13.18 -7.35 12.65
C LEU A 221 14.02 -7.64 11.40
N TYR A 222 13.38 -7.69 10.21
CA TYR A 222 14.03 -7.81 8.90
C TYR A 222 15.23 -6.87 8.73
N SER A 223 15.16 -5.66 9.28
CA SER A 223 16.17 -4.63 9.10
C SER A 223 17.59 -5.05 9.53
N PHE A 224 17.70 -5.86 10.57
CA PHE A 224 18.96 -6.38 11.04
C PHE A 224 19.50 -7.47 10.10
N TYR A 225 18.64 -8.40 9.70
CA TYR A 225 19.01 -9.53 8.85
C TYR A 225 19.34 -9.09 7.43
N ALA A 226 18.54 -8.21 6.85
CA ALA A 226 18.78 -7.69 5.52
C ALA A 226 20.09 -6.86 5.45
N GLY A 227 20.38 -6.09 6.48
CA GLY A 227 21.66 -5.40 6.61
C GLY A 227 22.86 -6.33 6.60
N ALA A 228 22.72 -7.54 7.16
CA ALA A 228 23.72 -8.58 7.16
C ALA A 228 23.74 -9.46 5.89
N GLY A 229 22.93 -9.11 4.86
CA GLY A 229 22.85 -9.83 3.58
C GLY A 229 21.93 -11.04 3.58
N LEU A 230 21.10 -11.19 4.61
CA LEU A 230 20.07 -12.23 4.68
C LEU A 230 18.75 -11.72 4.14
N ASN A 231 17.94 -12.61 3.55
CA ASN A 231 16.73 -12.24 2.85
C ASN A 231 15.46 -12.80 3.50
N LEU A 232 14.40 -12.02 3.36
CA LEU A 232 13.01 -12.41 3.54
C LEU A 232 12.20 -11.77 2.41
N GLY A 233 11.51 -12.56 1.62
CA GLY A 233 10.74 -12.03 0.48
C GLY A 233 9.85 -13.09 -0.13
N LEU A 234 9.11 -12.71 -1.17
CA LEU A 234 8.32 -13.65 -1.95
C LEU A 234 9.21 -14.55 -2.79
N ALA A 235 8.85 -15.81 -2.92
CA ALA A 235 9.42 -16.74 -3.90
C ALA A 235 8.99 -16.35 -5.31
N ASP A 236 9.59 -17.02 -6.32
CA ASP A 236 9.28 -16.80 -7.73
C ASP A 236 7.80 -17.09 -8.10
N ASP A 237 7.09 -17.87 -7.28
CA ASP A 237 5.66 -18.13 -7.44
C ASP A 237 4.76 -16.98 -6.96
N GLY A 238 5.34 -15.94 -6.36
CA GLY A 238 4.64 -14.76 -5.85
C GLY A 238 3.68 -15.01 -4.68
N VAL A 239 3.72 -16.20 -4.06
CA VAL A 239 2.80 -16.61 -2.97
C VAL A 239 3.54 -17.09 -1.75
N ASN A 240 4.55 -17.96 -1.94
CA ASN A 240 5.32 -18.49 -0.82
C ASN A 240 6.42 -17.52 -0.39
N THR A 241 6.70 -17.50 0.91
CA THR A 241 7.79 -16.70 1.49
C THR A 241 9.08 -17.50 1.52
N VAL A 242 10.17 -16.89 1.05
CA VAL A 242 11.54 -17.41 1.21
C VAL A 242 12.23 -16.64 2.33
N CYS A 243 12.80 -17.37 3.27
CA CYS A 243 13.55 -16.82 4.40
C CYS A 243 14.82 -17.65 4.63
N ASN A 244 16.01 -17.01 4.56
CA ASN A 244 17.28 -17.67 4.81
C ASN A 244 17.97 -17.24 6.11
N TRP A 245 17.21 -16.74 7.08
CA TRP A 245 17.75 -16.25 8.36
C TRP A 245 18.43 -17.32 9.22
N SER A 246 18.21 -18.60 8.92
CA SER A 246 18.92 -19.71 9.55
C SER A 246 20.33 -19.94 9.00
N GLU A 247 20.69 -19.31 7.91
CA GLU A 247 22.03 -19.38 7.33
C GLU A 247 22.99 -18.41 8.03
N ALA A 248 24.32 -18.59 7.82
CA ALA A 248 25.28 -17.63 8.36
C ALA A 248 25.14 -16.26 7.66
N PRO A 249 25.20 -15.13 8.41
CA PRO A 249 25.48 -14.97 9.84
C PRO A 249 24.21 -14.88 10.74
N GLY A 250 23.08 -15.48 10.40
CA GLY A 250 21.80 -15.28 11.07
C GLY A 250 21.80 -15.52 12.59
N ALA A 251 22.56 -16.51 13.06
CA ALA A 251 22.71 -16.74 14.51
C ALA A 251 23.42 -15.56 15.20
N ASP A 252 24.43 -14.97 14.56
CA ASP A 252 25.15 -13.80 15.09
C ASP A 252 24.25 -12.56 15.10
N VAL A 253 23.42 -12.37 14.05
CA VAL A 253 22.41 -11.30 14.00
C VAL A 253 21.41 -11.46 15.14
N THR A 254 20.91 -12.69 15.36
CA THR A 254 20.00 -12.97 16.48
C THR A 254 20.64 -12.61 17.82
N GLN A 255 21.91 -12.97 18.02
CA GLN A 255 22.62 -12.63 19.25
C GLN A 255 22.79 -11.11 19.42
N ALA A 256 23.12 -10.39 18.35
CA ALA A 256 23.23 -8.93 18.38
C ALA A 256 21.88 -8.27 18.75
N VAL A 257 20.76 -8.74 18.20
CA VAL A 257 19.42 -8.24 18.56
C VAL A 257 19.11 -8.53 20.03
N ILE A 258 19.44 -9.73 20.54
CA ILE A 258 19.26 -10.06 21.95
C ILE A 258 20.07 -9.11 22.85
N ASP A 259 21.28 -8.76 22.45
CA ASP A 259 22.13 -7.87 23.24
C ASP A 259 21.64 -6.41 23.18
N ILE A 260 21.11 -5.95 22.04
CA ILE A 260 20.37 -4.69 21.92
C ILE A 260 19.17 -4.66 22.88
N CYS A 261 18.38 -5.73 22.93
CA CYS A 261 17.22 -5.82 23.83
C CYS A 261 17.59 -5.78 25.31
N LYS A 262 18.80 -6.20 25.68
CA LYS A 262 19.32 -6.11 27.06
C LYS A 262 19.88 -4.73 27.41
N ASN A 263 20.14 -3.87 26.42
CA ASN A 263 20.67 -2.53 26.67
C ASN A 263 19.64 -1.70 27.43
N PRO A 264 20.01 -1.06 28.57
CA PRO A 264 19.08 -0.26 29.35
C PRO A 264 18.55 0.99 28.61
N GLY A 265 19.14 1.38 27.49
CA GLY A 265 18.64 2.44 26.60
C GLY A 265 17.61 1.95 25.58
N PHE A 266 17.38 0.64 25.46
CA PHE A 266 16.41 0.06 24.53
C PHE A 266 15.07 -0.25 25.19
N ILE A 267 14.00 -0.20 24.39
CA ILE A 267 12.68 -0.73 24.75
C ILE A 267 12.00 -1.31 23.50
N ALA A 268 11.57 -2.58 23.59
CA ALA A 268 10.70 -3.15 22.59
C ALA A 268 9.28 -2.63 22.80
N LEU A 269 8.70 -1.99 21.78
CA LEU A 269 7.35 -1.45 21.82
C LEU A 269 6.60 -1.85 20.55
N LYS A 270 5.37 -2.23 20.72
CA LYS A 270 4.42 -2.35 19.62
C LYS A 270 3.99 -0.97 19.10
N ASP A 271 3.44 -0.96 17.89
CA ASP A 271 3.01 0.28 17.24
C ASP A 271 2.03 1.10 18.11
N GLU A 272 1.02 0.45 18.68
CA GLU A 272 0.00 1.09 19.52
C GLU A 272 0.53 1.72 20.82
N GLU A 273 1.73 1.31 21.28
CA GLU A 273 2.34 1.84 22.49
C GLU A 273 3.24 3.06 22.23
N PHE A 274 3.65 3.26 20.98
CA PHE A 274 4.65 4.24 20.57
C PHE A 274 4.27 5.67 20.97
N THR A 275 3.09 6.12 20.56
CA THR A 275 2.58 7.49 20.83
C THR A 275 2.47 7.78 22.32
N GLY A 276 2.04 6.80 23.12
CA GLY A 276 1.97 6.94 24.59
C GLY A 276 3.34 7.15 25.21
N LYS A 277 4.37 6.43 24.71
CA LYS A 277 5.75 6.53 25.19
C LYS A 277 6.49 7.78 24.71
N LEU A 278 6.09 8.33 23.57
CA LEU A 278 6.49 9.67 23.16
C LEU A 278 5.96 10.75 24.12
N LYS A 279 4.64 10.73 24.39
CA LYS A 279 3.94 11.74 25.21
C LYS A 279 4.37 11.72 26.68
N ASP A 280 4.72 10.57 27.23
CA ASP A 280 5.24 10.47 28.61
C ASP A 280 6.73 10.86 28.75
N GLY A 281 7.40 11.16 27.60
CA GLY A 281 8.79 11.58 27.56
C GLY A 281 9.79 10.43 27.81
N THR A 282 9.36 9.20 27.74
CA THR A 282 10.25 8.02 27.81
C THR A 282 11.13 7.91 26.58
N LEU A 283 10.56 8.10 25.37
CA LEU A 283 11.27 8.00 24.12
C LEU A 283 11.96 9.30 23.73
N VAL A 284 13.19 9.16 23.25
CA VAL A 284 13.98 10.21 22.58
C VAL A 284 14.31 9.84 21.14
N ALA A 285 14.06 8.59 20.75
CA ALA A 285 14.05 8.10 19.38
C ALA A 285 13.27 6.78 19.28
N GLY A 286 12.90 6.40 18.05
CA GLY A 286 12.30 5.11 17.81
C GLY A 286 12.15 4.81 16.33
N VAL A 287 12.21 3.53 15.99
CA VAL A 287 11.88 3.04 14.64
C VAL A 287 10.38 2.79 14.58
N ASN A 288 9.72 3.45 13.64
CA ASN A 288 8.32 3.23 13.36
C ASN A 288 7.98 3.60 11.91
N GLY A 289 6.77 3.27 11.46
CA GLY A 289 6.28 3.59 10.14
C GLY A 289 5.96 5.07 9.94
N THR A 290 5.85 5.46 8.68
CA THR A 290 5.51 6.84 8.27
C THR A 290 4.24 7.37 8.92
N TRP A 291 3.28 6.50 9.22
CA TRP A 291 2.01 6.83 9.89
C TRP A 291 2.17 7.40 11.31
N ARG A 292 3.33 7.19 11.97
CA ARG A 292 3.64 7.79 13.30
C ARG A 292 4.44 9.08 13.23
N ALA A 293 4.74 9.58 12.02
CA ALA A 293 5.51 10.81 11.84
C ALA A 293 4.84 12.04 12.47
N ASN A 294 3.51 12.15 12.30
CA ASN A 294 2.73 13.25 12.87
C ASN A 294 2.72 13.21 14.41
N ASP A 295 2.60 12.02 14.99
CA ASP A 295 2.65 11.85 16.45
C ASP A 295 3.99 12.30 17.02
N ALA A 296 5.09 11.92 16.36
CA ALA A 296 6.43 12.34 16.77
C ALA A 296 6.65 13.86 16.57
N ALA A 297 6.14 14.42 15.48
CA ALA A 297 6.23 15.84 15.20
C ALA A 297 5.38 16.67 16.21
N GLU A 298 4.21 16.19 16.62
CA GLU A 298 3.39 16.83 17.63
C GLU A 298 4.12 16.93 18.98
N VAL A 299 4.82 15.86 19.37
CA VAL A 299 5.49 15.80 20.67
C VAL A 299 6.80 16.58 20.70
N TRP A 300 7.64 16.44 19.66
CA TRP A 300 8.98 17.06 19.63
C TRP A 300 9.00 18.44 18.96
N GLY A 301 7.92 18.84 18.27
CA GLY A 301 7.83 20.14 17.61
C GLY A 301 9.01 20.43 16.69
N ASP A 302 9.66 21.59 16.90
CA ASP A 302 10.83 22.01 16.10
C ASP A 302 12.05 21.06 16.25
N ASN A 303 12.05 20.20 17.28
CA ASN A 303 13.10 19.21 17.50
C ASN A 303 12.85 17.88 16.81
N TYR A 304 11.68 17.69 16.19
CA TYR A 304 11.42 16.50 15.39
C TYR A 304 12.41 16.36 14.22
N ALA A 305 12.91 15.16 14.05
CA ALA A 305 13.66 14.76 12.86
C ALA A 305 13.47 13.27 12.56
N ALA A 306 13.72 12.92 11.31
CA ALA A 306 13.74 11.54 10.85
C ALA A 306 14.99 11.29 9.99
N CYS A 307 15.49 10.07 10.03
CA CYS A 307 16.62 9.64 9.22
C CYS A 307 16.48 8.17 8.82
N LYS A 308 17.32 7.71 7.88
CA LYS A 308 17.44 6.29 7.58
C LYS A 308 17.80 5.51 8.86
N LEU A 309 17.53 4.22 8.88
CA LEU A 309 17.92 3.36 9.99
C LEU A 309 19.45 3.45 10.25
N PRO A 310 19.88 3.42 11.53
CA PRO A 310 21.30 3.48 11.89
C PRO A 310 22.05 2.19 11.51
N THR A 311 23.35 2.19 11.75
CA THR A 311 24.13 0.95 11.81
C THR A 311 23.98 0.28 13.18
N TYR A 312 24.28 -1.02 13.27
CA TYR A 312 24.43 -1.76 14.51
C TYR A 312 25.71 -2.59 14.48
N THR A 313 26.23 -2.96 15.63
CA THR A 313 27.45 -3.79 15.71
C THR A 313 27.11 -5.26 15.51
N LEU A 314 27.73 -5.89 14.50
CA LEU A 314 27.70 -7.33 14.25
C LEU A 314 29.13 -7.83 14.12
N ASN A 315 29.53 -8.76 15.01
CA ASN A 315 30.89 -9.34 15.04
C ASN A 315 32.03 -8.29 15.09
N GLY A 316 31.77 -7.15 15.73
CA GLY A 316 32.72 -6.03 15.86
C GLY A 316 32.75 -5.05 14.71
N GLU A 317 31.95 -5.25 13.67
CA GLU A 317 31.80 -4.36 12.52
C GLU A 317 30.47 -3.62 12.55
N GLN A 318 30.42 -2.40 11.98
CA GLN A 318 29.20 -1.64 11.85
C GLN A 318 28.44 -2.05 10.59
N VAL A 319 27.25 -2.61 10.75
CA VAL A 319 26.38 -3.08 9.68
C VAL A 319 25.20 -2.12 9.53
N GLN A 320 24.96 -1.62 8.32
CA GLN A 320 23.83 -0.75 8.02
C GLN A 320 22.53 -1.55 8.03
N MET A 321 21.58 -1.16 8.89
CA MET A 321 20.23 -1.73 8.85
C MET A 321 19.52 -1.34 7.55
N ALA A 322 18.73 -2.26 7.00
CA ALA A 322 17.88 -2.01 5.83
C ALA A 322 16.40 -1.93 6.26
N SER A 323 15.54 -1.33 5.46
CA SER A 323 14.10 -1.33 5.73
C SER A 323 13.31 -1.96 4.59
N PHE A 324 12.17 -2.53 4.90
CA PHE A 324 11.14 -2.75 3.88
C PHE A 324 10.62 -1.41 3.39
N SER A 325 10.23 -1.39 2.13
CA SER A 325 9.36 -0.37 1.56
C SER A 325 8.35 -1.09 0.67
N GLY A 326 7.14 -0.59 0.63
CA GLY A 326 6.06 -1.17 -0.15
C GLY A 326 4.95 -0.15 -0.38
N PHE A 327 3.81 -0.66 -0.75
CA PHE A 327 2.61 0.11 -1.07
C PHE A 327 1.45 -0.36 -0.21
N LYS A 328 0.57 0.57 0.15
CA LYS A 328 -0.77 0.23 0.58
C LYS A 328 -1.68 0.29 -0.65
N LEU A 329 -2.50 -0.70 -0.80
CA LEU A 329 -3.44 -0.87 -1.89
C LEU A 329 -4.87 -0.87 -1.34
N ILE A 330 -5.82 -0.52 -2.18
CA ILE A 330 -7.25 -0.63 -1.84
C ILE A 330 -7.94 -1.45 -2.92
N GLY A 331 -8.67 -2.47 -2.53
CA GLY A 331 -9.31 -3.41 -3.43
C GLY A 331 -10.82 -3.45 -3.28
N VAL A 332 -11.49 -3.89 -4.33
CA VAL A 332 -12.94 -4.11 -4.36
C VAL A 332 -13.24 -5.58 -4.15
N ASN A 333 -14.17 -5.88 -3.25
CA ASN A 333 -14.65 -7.23 -3.00
C ASN A 333 -15.60 -7.69 -4.13
N PRO A 334 -15.28 -8.77 -4.86
CA PRO A 334 -16.17 -9.27 -5.92
C PRO A 334 -17.50 -9.83 -5.40
N HIS A 335 -17.61 -10.10 -4.09
CA HIS A 335 -18.85 -10.53 -3.44
C HIS A 335 -19.75 -9.37 -3.00
N SER A 336 -19.33 -8.12 -3.19
CA SER A 336 -20.17 -6.94 -2.95
C SER A 336 -21.48 -7.04 -3.73
N ALA A 337 -22.57 -6.64 -3.10
CA ALA A 337 -23.85 -6.46 -3.81
C ALA A 337 -23.81 -5.27 -4.79
N ASN A 338 -22.83 -4.36 -4.64
CA ASN A 338 -22.71 -3.10 -5.34
C ASN A 338 -21.33 -2.92 -5.99
N VAL A 339 -20.79 -3.97 -6.64
CA VAL A 339 -19.42 -3.96 -7.22
C VAL A 339 -19.18 -2.74 -8.11
N GLY A 340 -20.16 -2.36 -8.96
CA GLY A 340 -20.02 -1.20 -9.84
C GLY A 340 -19.87 0.13 -9.07
N ALA A 341 -20.59 0.30 -7.97
CA ALA A 341 -20.46 1.46 -7.10
C ALA A 341 -19.14 1.43 -6.32
N ALA A 342 -18.72 0.26 -5.85
CA ALA A 342 -17.47 0.05 -5.15
C ALA A 342 -16.24 0.33 -6.03
N MET A 343 -16.31 0.03 -7.33
CA MET A 343 -15.24 0.36 -8.31
C MET A 343 -15.15 1.85 -8.64
N LEU A 344 -16.21 2.63 -8.39
CA LEU A 344 -16.22 4.08 -8.55
C LEU A 344 -15.73 4.83 -7.31
N LEU A 345 -15.84 4.20 -6.12
CA LEU A 345 -15.33 4.69 -4.83
C LEU A 345 -13.81 4.58 -4.78
#